data_ad6e23930cec3e8bf02111d4c60a9a62
#
_entry.id   ad6e23930cec3e8bf02111d4c60a9a62
#
_cell.length_a   1.000
_cell.length_b   1.000
_cell.length_c   1.000
_cell.angle_alpha   90.00
_cell.angle_beta   90.00
_cell.angle_gamma   90.00
#
_symmetry.space_group_name_H-M   'P 1'
#
loop_
_entity.id
_entity.type
_entity.pdbx_description
1 polymer ?
#
loop_
_entity_poly.entity_id
_entity_poly.type
_entity_poly.pdbx_seq_one_letter_code
_entity_poly.pdbx_strand_id
1 'polypeptide(L)'
;MLVTAEEMLKKAKAGKYAVGQFNINNLEWTKAILATAQELQSPVILGVSEGAGKYMTGFGTVAAMVKAMIEELNITVPVALHLDHGTYEGCYKCIKAGFSSIMFDGSHLPIEENIEKTKELVAVCKGMGMSLE
;
A
#
# COMPACT_ATOMS: atom_id res chain seq x y z
N MET A 1 -6.82 11.17 3.26
CA MET A 1 -6.46 10.86 1.86
C MET A 1 -5.23 9.96 1.83
N LEU A 2 -5.22 8.96 0.95
CA LEU A 2 -4.06 8.08 0.79
C LEU A 2 -2.87 8.84 0.17
N VAL A 3 -1.66 8.50 0.64
CA VAL A 3 -0.40 9.04 0.12
C VAL A 3 0.51 7.89 -0.33
N THR A 4 1.51 8.20 -1.15
CA THR A 4 2.54 7.20 -1.50
C THR A 4 3.46 6.93 -0.31
N ALA A 5 4.17 5.81 -0.33
CA ALA A 5 5.18 5.52 0.69
C ALA A 5 6.45 6.38 0.56
N GLU A 6 6.69 7.00 -0.60
CA GLU A 6 7.95 7.68 -0.93
C GLU A 6 8.33 8.77 0.07
N GLU A 7 7.47 9.76 0.27
CA GLU A 7 7.80 10.91 1.13
C GLU A 7 7.89 10.53 2.62
N MET A 8 7.02 9.62 3.09
CA MET A 8 7.11 9.16 4.47
C MET A 8 8.38 8.37 4.73
N LEU A 9 8.85 7.58 3.77
CA LEU A 9 10.09 6.82 3.89
C LEU A 9 11.33 7.70 3.76
N LYS A 10 11.32 8.73 2.92
CA LYS A 10 12.39 9.75 2.87
C LYS A 10 12.53 10.48 4.21
N LYS A 11 11.43 10.89 4.82
CA LYS A 11 11.42 11.53 6.14
C LYS A 11 11.92 10.59 7.23
N ALA A 12 11.48 9.31 7.20
CA ALA A 12 11.92 8.30 8.14
C ALA A 12 13.43 8.06 8.05
N LYS A 13 13.97 7.95 6.85
CA LYS A 13 15.41 7.80 6.61
C LYS A 13 16.20 9.00 7.15
N ALA A 14 15.77 10.21 6.86
CA ALA A 14 16.40 11.42 7.35
C ALA A 14 16.32 11.56 8.89
N GLY A 15 15.17 11.19 9.47
CA GLY A 15 14.91 11.22 10.91
C GLY A 15 15.44 10.00 11.68
N LYS A 16 16.02 9.03 11.00
CA LYS A 16 16.54 7.77 11.58
C LYS A 16 15.49 6.99 12.38
N TYR A 17 14.29 6.87 11.84
CA TYR A 17 13.21 6.04 12.39
C TYR A 17 12.62 5.16 11.30
N ALA A 18 11.84 4.14 11.68
CA ALA A 18 11.13 3.28 10.75
C ALA A 18 9.63 3.63 10.70
N VAL A 19 9.00 3.43 9.53
CA VAL A 19 7.54 3.44 9.39
C VAL A 19 7.02 2.02 9.50
N GLY A 20 6.02 1.80 10.36
CA GLY A 20 5.39 0.49 10.50
C GLY A 20 4.54 0.14 9.28
N GLN A 21 4.70 -1.08 8.77
CA GLN A 21 3.77 -1.70 7.83
C GLN A 21 3.01 -2.80 8.57
N PHE A 22 1.69 -2.71 8.58
CA PHE A 22 0.81 -3.65 9.26
C PHE A 22 -0.14 -4.29 8.26
N ASN A 23 -0.26 -5.63 8.33
CA ASN A 23 -1.20 -6.36 7.50
C ASN A 23 -2.62 -6.07 7.90
N ILE A 24 -3.49 -5.82 6.93
CA ILE A 24 -4.93 -5.71 7.16
C ILE A 24 -5.65 -6.88 6.47
N ASN A 25 -6.56 -7.53 7.20
CA ASN A 25 -7.31 -8.68 6.71
C ASN A 25 -8.83 -8.49 6.84
N ASN A 26 -9.26 -7.48 7.60
CA ASN A 26 -10.67 -7.21 7.87
C ASN A 26 -10.86 -5.75 8.33
N LEU A 27 -12.10 -5.38 8.55
CA LEU A 27 -12.50 -4.05 9.00
C LEU A 27 -11.94 -3.74 10.40
N GLU A 28 -11.99 -4.67 11.31
CA GLU A 28 -11.61 -4.50 12.72
C GLU A 28 -10.12 -4.20 12.87
N TRP A 29 -9.27 -4.93 12.14
CA TRP A 29 -7.82 -4.69 12.14
C TRP A 29 -7.49 -3.34 11.51
N THR A 30 -8.13 -3.03 10.40
CA THR A 30 -7.91 -1.74 9.71
C THR A 30 -8.28 -0.57 10.62
N LYS A 31 -9.42 -0.65 11.30
CA LYS A 31 -9.89 0.38 12.24
C LYS A 31 -8.91 0.56 13.40
N ALA A 32 -8.46 -0.54 14.00
CA ALA A 32 -7.52 -0.50 15.13
C ALA A 32 -6.20 0.16 14.74
N ILE A 33 -5.64 -0.22 13.59
CA ILE A 33 -4.38 0.33 13.09
C ILE A 33 -4.51 1.83 12.78
N LEU A 34 -5.55 2.24 12.07
CA LEU A 34 -5.76 3.65 11.72
C LEU A 34 -6.01 4.52 12.95
N ALA A 35 -6.83 4.06 13.89
CA ALA A 35 -7.10 4.80 15.14
C ALA A 35 -5.82 4.98 15.97
N THR A 36 -5.03 3.92 16.12
CA THR A 36 -3.75 3.97 16.85
C THR A 36 -2.73 4.87 16.14
N ALA A 37 -2.63 4.79 14.82
CA ALA A 37 -1.74 5.67 14.06
C ALA A 37 -2.12 7.15 14.24
N GLN A 38 -3.41 7.46 14.24
CA GLN A 38 -3.91 8.82 14.49
C GLN A 38 -3.62 9.28 15.93
N GLU A 39 -3.88 8.44 16.91
CA GLU A 39 -3.61 8.75 18.33
C GLU A 39 -2.12 9.06 18.57
N LEU A 40 -1.24 8.26 17.98
CA LEU A 40 0.21 8.41 18.11
C LEU A 40 0.82 9.42 17.14
N GLN A 41 0.02 10.05 16.28
CA GLN A 41 0.49 10.96 15.21
C GLN A 41 1.60 10.35 14.36
N SER A 42 1.48 9.05 14.08
CA SER A 42 2.47 8.25 13.34
C SER A 42 2.00 7.97 11.90
N PRO A 43 2.86 8.15 10.88
CA PRO A 43 2.56 7.64 9.56
C PRO A 43 2.46 6.11 9.59
N VAL A 44 1.68 5.54 8.70
CA VAL A 44 1.45 4.09 8.65
C VAL A 44 1.30 3.58 7.21
N ILE A 45 1.78 2.36 6.98
CA ILE A 45 1.56 1.61 5.75
C ILE A 45 0.62 0.45 6.06
N LEU A 46 -0.51 0.38 5.36
CA LEU A 46 -1.44 -0.73 5.42
C LEU A 46 -1.07 -1.75 4.34
N GLY A 47 -0.52 -2.88 4.75
CA GLY A 47 -0.09 -3.96 3.86
C GLY A 47 -1.24 -4.91 3.53
N VAL A 48 -1.43 -5.19 2.25
CA VAL A 48 -2.47 -6.10 1.77
C VAL A 48 -1.82 -7.14 0.87
N SER A 49 -1.84 -8.41 1.30
CA SER A 49 -1.46 -9.52 0.44
C SER A 49 -2.57 -9.85 -0.56
N GLU A 50 -2.26 -10.57 -1.62
CA GLU A 50 -3.29 -11.06 -2.56
C GLU A 50 -4.30 -11.97 -1.86
N GLY A 51 -3.83 -12.80 -0.91
CA GLY A 51 -4.71 -13.63 -0.09
C GLY A 51 -5.67 -12.81 0.76
N ALA A 52 -5.20 -11.75 1.40
CA ALA A 52 -6.03 -10.83 2.18
C ALA A 52 -7.03 -10.08 1.28
N GLY A 53 -6.58 -9.61 0.12
CA GLY A 53 -7.46 -8.98 -0.87
C GLY A 53 -8.59 -9.90 -1.31
N LYS A 54 -8.28 -11.16 -1.61
CA LYS A 54 -9.28 -12.18 -1.95
C LYS A 54 -10.24 -12.48 -0.80
N TYR A 55 -9.73 -12.59 0.42
CA TYR A 55 -10.54 -12.81 1.63
C TYR A 55 -11.54 -11.67 1.84
N MET A 56 -11.13 -10.44 1.62
CA MET A 56 -11.97 -9.24 1.70
C MET A 56 -12.81 -8.98 0.42
N THR A 57 -13.00 -9.96 -0.42
CA THR A 57 -13.76 -9.97 -1.68
C THR A 57 -13.08 -9.32 -2.89
N GLY A 58 -12.04 -8.55 -2.70
CA GLY A 58 -11.27 -7.92 -3.79
C GLY A 58 -10.62 -6.61 -3.40
N PHE A 59 -9.64 -6.18 -4.19
CA PHE A 59 -8.88 -4.97 -3.91
C PHE A 59 -9.74 -3.69 -3.97
N GLY A 60 -10.79 -3.67 -4.81
CA GLY A 60 -11.74 -2.56 -4.84
C GLY A 60 -12.47 -2.39 -3.51
N THR A 61 -12.91 -3.49 -2.89
CA THR A 61 -13.53 -3.49 -1.56
C THR A 61 -12.56 -2.98 -0.50
N VAL A 62 -11.32 -3.46 -0.54
CA VAL A 62 -10.26 -3.01 0.38
C VAL A 62 -10.03 -1.50 0.27
N ALA A 63 -9.83 -1.00 -0.95
CA ALA A 63 -9.59 0.42 -1.18
C ALA A 63 -10.79 1.29 -0.73
N ALA A 64 -12.01 0.86 -1.03
CA ALA A 64 -13.22 1.57 -0.61
C ALA A 64 -13.35 1.61 0.93
N MET A 65 -13.14 0.48 1.60
CA MET A 65 -13.15 0.38 3.06
C MET A 65 -12.13 1.31 3.71
N VAL A 66 -10.88 1.26 3.25
CA VAL A 66 -9.80 2.09 3.82
C VAL A 66 -10.07 3.58 3.61
N LYS A 67 -10.48 3.99 2.41
CA LYS A 67 -10.82 5.38 2.11
C LYS A 67 -11.96 5.90 2.96
N ALA A 68 -13.04 5.13 3.08
CA ALA A 68 -14.17 5.48 3.94
C ALA A 68 -13.74 5.63 5.41
N MET A 69 -12.94 4.69 5.93
CA MET A 69 -12.44 4.78 7.31
C MET A 69 -11.55 6.00 7.56
N ILE A 70 -10.70 6.35 6.61
CA ILE A 70 -9.85 7.55 6.73
C ILE A 70 -10.73 8.80 6.89
N GLU A 71 -11.82 8.90 6.14
CA GLU A 71 -12.77 10.03 6.23
C GLU A 71 -13.57 10.00 7.52
N GLU A 72 -14.23 8.88 7.82
CA GLU A 72 -15.11 8.74 9.00
C GLU A 72 -14.37 8.87 10.34
N LEU A 73 -13.12 8.40 10.40
CA LEU A 73 -12.29 8.51 11.60
C LEU A 73 -11.45 9.81 11.65
N ASN A 74 -11.61 10.71 10.68
CA ASN A 74 -10.84 11.94 10.57
C ASN A 74 -9.32 11.70 10.66
N ILE A 75 -8.81 10.71 9.93
CA ILE A 75 -7.38 10.38 9.92
C ILE A 75 -6.61 11.45 9.15
N THR A 76 -5.69 12.12 9.82
CA THR A 76 -4.86 13.21 9.26
C THR A 76 -3.41 12.80 9.07
N VAL A 77 -2.96 11.73 9.73
CA VAL A 77 -1.61 11.19 9.53
C VAL A 77 -1.44 10.59 8.13
N PRO A 78 -0.22 10.58 7.57
CA PRO A 78 0.02 9.94 6.27
C PRO A 78 -0.29 8.43 6.32
N VAL A 79 -1.12 7.97 5.39
CA VAL A 79 -1.47 6.55 5.23
C VAL A 79 -1.19 6.12 3.81
N ALA A 80 -0.37 5.09 3.63
CA ALA A 80 -0.21 4.40 2.35
C ALA A 80 -0.97 3.08 2.36
N LEU A 81 -1.73 2.81 1.30
CA LEU A 81 -2.36 1.51 1.05
C LEU A 81 -1.49 0.76 0.06
N HIS A 82 -0.89 -0.34 0.50
CA HIS A 82 0.22 -1.02 -0.16
C HIS A 82 -0.13 -2.48 -0.47
N LEU A 83 0.06 -2.89 -1.72
CA LEU A 83 0.07 -4.31 -2.09
C LEU A 83 1.40 -4.93 -1.67
N ASP A 84 1.35 -5.96 -0.85
CA ASP A 84 2.51 -6.69 -0.34
C ASP A 84 2.70 -8.00 -1.11
N HIS A 85 3.92 -8.27 -1.59
CA HIS A 85 4.26 -9.44 -2.38
C HIS A 85 3.31 -9.70 -3.57
N GLY A 86 3.06 -8.68 -4.38
CA GLY A 86 2.12 -8.76 -5.50
C GLY A 86 2.68 -9.49 -6.71
N THR A 87 1.81 -10.28 -7.37
CA THR A 87 2.09 -10.75 -8.73
C THR A 87 2.00 -9.59 -9.71
N TYR A 88 2.53 -9.76 -10.90
CA TYR A 88 2.41 -8.76 -11.98
C TYR A 88 0.95 -8.38 -12.26
N GLU A 89 0.06 -9.36 -12.34
CA GLU A 89 -1.38 -9.13 -12.50
C GLU A 89 -2.00 -8.45 -11.28
N GLY A 90 -1.61 -8.85 -10.07
CA GLY A 90 -2.06 -8.25 -8.81
C GLY A 90 -1.70 -6.77 -8.72
N CYS A 91 -0.52 -6.38 -9.19
CA CYS A 91 -0.11 -4.99 -9.27
C CYS A 91 -1.09 -4.14 -10.10
N TYR A 92 -1.45 -4.59 -11.29
CA TYR A 92 -2.43 -3.88 -12.13
C TYR A 92 -3.83 -3.82 -11.53
N LYS A 93 -4.26 -4.89 -10.85
CA LYS A 93 -5.54 -4.87 -10.13
C LYS A 93 -5.55 -3.83 -9.01
N CYS A 94 -4.46 -3.69 -8.26
CA CYS A 94 -4.32 -2.68 -7.20
C CYS A 94 -4.23 -1.25 -7.75
N ILE A 95 -3.52 -1.05 -8.86
CA ILE A 95 -3.49 0.24 -9.57
C ILE A 95 -4.91 0.66 -9.94
N LYS A 96 -5.68 -0.23 -10.56
CA LYS A 96 -7.08 0.02 -10.93
C LYS A 96 -7.99 0.27 -9.74
N ALA A 97 -7.75 -0.41 -8.62
CA ALA A 97 -8.51 -0.27 -7.39
C ALA A 97 -8.25 1.05 -6.64
N GLY A 98 -7.15 1.75 -6.96
CA GLY A 98 -6.78 3.02 -6.34
C GLY A 98 -5.94 2.88 -5.08
N PHE A 99 -5.07 1.87 -5.02
CA PHE A 99 -3.98 1.79 -4.05
C PHE A 99 -2.99 2.93 -4.29
N SER A 100 -2.24 3.31 -3.27
CA SER A 100 -1.22 4.37 -3.37
C SER A 100 0.20 3.84 -3.48
N SER A 101 0.40 2.54 -3.23
CA SER A 101 1.70 1.87 -3.24
C SER A 101 1.55 0.40 -3.61
N ILE A 102 2.52 -0.16 -4.30
CA ILE A 102 2.54 -1.60 -4.62
C ILE A 102 3.96 -2.15 -4.52
N MET A 103 4.07 -3.43 -4.16
CA MET A 103 5.30 -4.22 -4.32
C MET A 103 5.08 -5.26 -5.41
N PHE A 104 5.95 -5.27 -6.42
CA PHE A 104 6.03 -6.36 -7.38
C PHE A 104 7.07 -7.38 -6.92
N ASP A 105 6.62 -8.58 -6.60
CA ASP A 105 7.50 -9.68 -6.23
C ASP A 105 7.82 -10.56 -7.45
N GLY A 106 8.87 -10.22 -8.16
CA GLY A 106 9.42 -10.99 -9.27
C GLY A 106 10.59 -11.91 -8.87
N SER A 107 10.79 -12.16 -7.57
CA SER A 107 11.95 -12.92 -7.06
C SER A 107 12.04 -14.35 -7.58
N HIS A 108 10.94 -14.95 -8.02
CA HIS A 108 10.86 -16.29 -8.61
C HIS A 108 11.08 -16.32 -10.13
N LEU A 109 11.19 -15.16 -10.78
CA LEU A 109 11.40 -15.02 -12.21
C LEU A 109 12.91 -14.98 -12.54
N PRO A 110 13.30 -15.31 -13.79
CA PRO A 110 14.63 -14.97 -14.29
C PRO A 110 14.89 -13.47 -14.14
N ILE A 111 16.13 -13.09 -13.84
CA ILE A 111 16.48 -11.70 -13.51
C ILE A 111 16.11 -10.71 -14.63
N GLU A 112 16.29 -11.09 -15.88
CA GLU A 112 15.97 -10.26 -17.05
C GLU A 112 14.45 -9.97 -17.10
N GLU A 113 13.62 -10.98 -16.86
CA GLU A 113 12.17 -10.85 -16.86
C GLU A 113 11.69 -9.99 -15.68
N ASN A 114 12.28 -10.20 -14.49
CA ASN A 114 12.01 -9.36 -13.31
C ASN A 114 12.32 -7.89 -13.61
N ILE A 115 13.47 -7.60 -14.22
CA ILE A 115 13.88 -6.23 -14.57
C ILE A 115 12.88 -5.60 -15.56
N GLU A 116 12.49 -6.30 -16.62
CA GLU A 116 11.57 -5.78 -17.63
C GLU A 116 10.20 -5.44 -17.04
N LYS A 117 9.61 -6.36 -16.29
CA LYS A 117 8.31 -6.13 -15.62
C LYS A 117 8.38 -5.01 -14.60
N THR A 118 9.46 -4.92 -13.84
CA THR A 118 9.66 -3.85 -12.86
C THR A 118 9.77 -2.49 -13.56
N LYS A 119 10.53 -2.39 -14.65
CA LYS A 119 10.63 -1.14 -15.42
C LYS A 119 9.28 -0.67 -15.96
N GLU A 120 8.47 -1.58 -16.47
CA GLU A 120 7.12 -1.27 -16.94
C GLU A 120 6.25 -0.72 -15.82
N LEU A 121 6.22 -1.43 -14.68
CA LEU A 121 5.44 -1.00 -13.51
C LEU A 121 5.93 0.33 -12.93
N VAL A 122 7.24 0.60 -12.94
CA VAL A 122 7.79 1.92 -12.55
C VAL A 122 7.19 3.04 -13.41
N ALA A 123 7.16 2.85 -14.73
CA ALA A 123 6.59 3.85 -15.64
C ALA A 123 5.10 4.08 -15.38
N VAL A 124 4.34 3.00 -15.18
CA VAL A 124 2.90 3.08 -14.88
C VAL A 124 2.67 3.77 -13.53
N CYS A 125 3.39 3.38 -12.49
CA CYS A 125 3.25 3.98 -11.15
C CYS A 125 3.60 5.46 -11.14
N LYS A 126 4.65 5.88 -11.86
CA LYS A 126 4.98 7.32 -12.02
C LYS A 126 3.84 8.08 -12.68
N GLY A 127 3.23 7.54 -13.73
CA GLY A 127 2.08 8.15 -14.41
C GLY A 127 0.83 8.25 -13.54
N MET A 128 0.69 7.36 -12.56
CA MET A 128 -0.46 7.30 -11.64
C MET A 128 -0.21 7.98 -10.29
N GLY A 129 0.99 8.50 -10.03
CA GLY A 129 1.35 9.09 -8.75
C GLY A 129 1.40 8.08 -7.61
N MET A 130 1.91 6.87 -7.89
CA MET A 130 2.04 5.77 -6.94
C MET A 130 3.51 5.47 -6.64
N SER A 131 3.78 4.86 -5.49
CA SER A 131 5.09 4.29 -5.19
C SER A 131 5.15 2.80 -5.53
N LEU A 132 6.35 2.34 -5.92
CA LEU A 132 6.65 0.94 -6.24
C LEU A 132 7.84 0.45 -5.42
N GLU A 133 7.73 -0.75 -4.88
CA GLU A 133 8.78 -1.53 -4.24
C GLU A 133 9.16 -2.73 -5.11
#